data_6593a169585f58a5f8013e3f2c573076
#
_entry.id   6593a169585f58a5f8013e3f2c573076
#
_cell.length_a   1.000
_cell.length_b   1.000
_cell.length_c   1.000
_cell.angle_alpha   90.00
_cell.angle_beta   90.00
_cell.angle_gamma   90.00
#
_symmetry.space_group_name_H-M   'P 1'
#
loop_
_entity.id
_entity.type
_entity.pdbx_description
1 polymer ?
#
loop_
_entity_poly.entity_id
_entity_poly.type
_entity_poly.pdbx_seq_one_letter_code
_entity_poly.pdbx_strand_id
1 'polypeptide(L)'
;MSRRLISLHRRHLRKSVALLFVTSMLVATAGVYAQDAVRPSLAGQEASDAREQDVSRIPYNLLLGPVRFRVGATVGVEYNDNINYADDGTAVIPNPIGPGFITIRSNSQDDVIVTPNLTLDAIWPVTQLNTLRLDLGIGYAFYLDHSKNDTDYILVAPKSQIAFDIFVSDFRINIHDRMQLQQDPIQEGALSNVVNYGRFENTAGLSVLWDLNKLLLQVGYDHYNFVSTTNRFDYLNRNSEIVQGSAAFIVNPTITVGAEGNAVFTRYDQSILNDNKDYSVGGFVELALTNNLKVRAAGGYQWIDFDHNFVNFRFGPFVFAVPDHKDLQDYYVNGLISHRINAQLSQTVSAGHENQLGINSNYITLNYVRHTLTWNLIRNTLLSTEFFFEDAEESGGFAGVFSPVPLGTGEHFHRIGGAITLGYQLTPHVTLGVRYQGTSKDSNLLLRDYNQNRISVDGTYSF
;
A
#
# COMPACT_ATOMS: atom_id res chain seq x y z
N MET A 1 36.49 -13.54 -21.63
CA MET A 1 35.48 -13.80 -22.67
C MET A 1 34.15 -14.34 -22.11
N SER A 2 34.13 -14.99 -20.97
CA SER A 2 32.90 -15.61 -20.37
C SER A 2 31.89 -14.65 -19.74
N ARG A 3 32.31 -13.53 -19.13
CA ARG A 3 31.40 -12.57 -18.47
C ARG A 3 30.46 -11.78 -19.39
N ARG A 4 30.82 -11.56 -20.67
CA ARG A 4 29.93 -10.88 -21.63
C ARG A 4 28.79 -11.75 -22.15
N LEU A 5 28.95 -13.07 -22.18
CA LEU A 5 27.91 -14.00 -22.62
C LEU A 5 26.80 -14.16 -21.56
N ILE A 6 27.15 -14.11 -20.29
CA ILE A 6 26.18 -14.23 -19.18
C ILE A 6 25.29 -12.98 -19.11
N SER A 7 25.85 -11.78 -19.33
CA SER A 7 25.07 -10.53 -19.32
C SER A 7 24.11 -10.43 -20.50
N LEU A 8 24.48 -10.96 -21.67
CA LEU A 8 23.60 -11.02 -22.84
C LEU A 8 22.43 -12.00 -22.65
N HIS A 9 22.68 -13.15 -22.01
CA HIS A 9 21.64 -14.14 -21.75
C HIS A 9 20.60 -13.60 -20.73
N ARG A 10 21.05 -12.90 -19.67
CA ARG A 10 20.16 -12.24 -18.70
C ARG A 10 19.32 -11.12 -19.34
N ARG A 11 19.89 -10.33 -20.28
CA ARG A 11 19.14 -9.29 -21.01
C ARG A 11 18.06 -9.86 -21.94
N HIS A 12 18.28 -11.02 -22.53
CA HIS A 12 17.28 -11.68 -23.39
C HIS A 12 16.15 -12.31 -22.56
N LEU A 13 16.46 -12.91 -21.40
CA LEU A 13 15.40 -13.39 -20.48
C LEU A 13 14.53 -12.25 -19.94
N ARG A 14 15.15 -11.11 -19.57
CA ARG A 14 14.41 -9.90 -19.11
C ARG A 14 13.43 -9.39 -20.18
N LYS A 15 13.82 -9.38 -21.45
CA LYS A 15 12.95 -8.98 -22.57
C LYS A 15 11.85 -10.01 -22.87
N SER A 16 12.10 -11.28 -22.69
CA SER A 16 11.13 -12.34 -22.93
C SER A 16 10.07 -12.43 -21.85
N VAL A 17 10.43 -12.18 -20.59
CA VAL A 17 9.47 -12.09 -19.46
C VAL A 17 8.59 -10.85 -19.62
N ALA A 18 9.17 -9.70 -19.97
CA ALA A 18 8.38 -8.48 -20.23
C ALA A 18 7.43 -8.63 -21.43
N LEU A 19 7.83 -9.39 -22.47
CA LEU A 19 7.00 -9.58 -23.66
C LEU A 19 5.85 -10.59 -23.43
N LEU A 20 6.03 -11.59 -22.55
CA LEU A 20 4.96 -12.52 -22.17
C LEU A 20 3.88 -11.86 -21.29
N PHE A 21 4.27 -10.85 -20.46
CA PHE A 21 3.32 -10.11 -19.64
C PHE A 21 2.52 -9.04 -20.41
N VAL A 22 3.08 -8.49 -21.51
CA VAL A 22 2.38 -7.47 -22.33
C VAL A 22 1.18 -8.05 -23.08
N THR A 23 1.14 -9.35 -23.37
CA THR A 23 0.01 -9.99 -24.06
C THR A 23 -1.14 -10.43 -23.14
N SER A 24 -0.93 -10.45 -21.80
CA SER A 24 -1.97 -10.74 -20.81
C SER A 24 -2.56 -9.47 -20.14
N MET A 25 -2.22 -8.29 -20.66
CA MET A 25 -2.66 -7.00 -20.12
C MET A 25 -4.14 -6.74 -20.38
N LEU A 26 -4.98 -7.29 -19.59
CA LEU A 26 -6.31 -6.73 -19.32
C LEU A 26 -6.74 -7.25 -17.96
N VAL A 27 -6.63 -6.39 -16.91
CA VAL A 27 -7.38 -6.60 -15.69
C VAL A 27 -6.66 -6.53 -14.34
N ALA A 28 -7.11 -5.74 -13.44
CA ALA A 28 -6.43 -5.36 -12.22
C ALA A 28 -7.11 -5.15 -10.90
N THR A 29 -6.42 -4.95 -9.78
CA THR A 29 -6.86 -4.29 -8.54
C THR A 29 -5.81 -3.48 -7.86
N ALA A 30 -6.28 -2.41 -7.19
CA ALA A 30 -5.47 -1.61 -6.31
C ALA A 30 -5.06 -2.39 -5.05
N GLY A 31 -3.76 -2.51 -4.81
CA GLY A 31 -3.24 -2.81 -3.48
C GLY A 31 -3.46 -1.59 -2.58
N VAL A 32 -3.79 -1.81 -1.32
CA VAL A 32 -3.84 -0.73 -0.31
C VAL A 32 -2.44 -0.56 0.23
N TYR A 33 -1.90 0.65 0.11
CA TYR A 33 -0.58 1.01 0.65
C TYR A 33 -0.68 1.51 2.08
N ALA A 34 0.37 1.31 2.85
CA ALA A 34 0.50 1.75 4.23
C ALA A 34 0.34 3.28 4.41
N GLN A 35 0.57 4.08 3.37
CA GLN A 35 0.44 5.54 3.42
C GLN A 35 -0.87 6.07 2.80
N ASP A 36 -1.87 5.21 2.61
CA ASP A 36 -3.16 5.58 2.00
C ASP A 36 -3.89 6.72 2.72
N ALA A 37 -3.69 6.85 4.04
CA ALA A 37 -4.33 7.91 4.84
C ALA A 37 -3.90 9.34 4.46
N VAL A 38 -2.80 9.50 3.74
CA VAL A 38 -2.20 10.81 3.42
C VAL A 38 -2.31 11.15 1.93
N ARG A 39 -2.97 10.33 1.12
CA ARG A 39 -3.08 10.56 -0.34
C ARG A 39 -3.85 11.84 -0.68
N PRO A 40 -3.36 12.65 -1.65
CA PRO A 40 -3.98 13.93 -2.03
C PRO A 40 -5.44 13.81 -2.48
N SER A 41 -5.87 12.72 -3.09
CA SER A 41 -7.23 12.56 -3.64
C SER A 41 -8.19 11.77 -2.74
N LEU A 42 -7.82 11.50 -1.49
CA LEU A 42 -8.57 10.62 -0.59
C LEU A 42 -9.97 11.16 -0.25
N ALA A 43 -10.08 12.46 0.04
CA ALA A 43 -11.33 13.09 0.48
C ALA A 43 -12.50 12.89 -0.49
N GLY A 44 -12.26 13.11 -1.79
CA GLY A 44 -13.30 12.92 -2.80
C GLY A 44 -13.67 11.45 -3.00
N GLN A 45 -12.71 10.54 -2.89
CA GLN A 45 -12.96 9.10 -2.96
C GLN A 45 -13.76 8.61 -1.75
N GLU A 46 -13.40 9.02 -0.54
CA GLU A 46 -14.14 8.67 0.67
C GLU A 46 -15.60 9.16 0.64
N ALA A 47 -15.85 10.36 0.09
CA ALA A 47 -17.20 10.87 -0.08
C ALA A 47 -18.05 10.00 -1.01
N SER A 48 -17.48 9.55 -2.12
CA SER A 48 -18.14 8.65 -3.06
C SER A 48 -18.42 7.28 -2.44
N ASP A 49 -17.42 6.68 -1.82
CA ASP A 49 -17.53 5.37 -1.17
C ASP A 49 -18.55 5.41 -0.01
N ALA A 50 -18.55 6.49 0.78
CA ALA A 50 -19.51 6.69 1.85
C ALA A 50 -20.95 6.70 1.36
N ARG A 51 -21.23 7.33 0.23
CA ARG A 51 -22.57 7.38 -0.36
C ARG A 51 -23.04 6.02 -0.88
N GLU A 52 -22.10 5.22 -1.44
CA GLU A 52 -22.43 3.91 -2.03
C GLU A 52 -22.52 2.77 -1.02
N GLN A 53 -22.09 2.97 0.21
CA GLN A 53 -22.02 1.92 1.22
C GLN A 53 -23.42 1.47 1.67
N ASP A 54 -23.75 0.21 1.37
CA ASP A 54 -24.97 -0.47 1.82
C ASP A 54 -24.63 -1.61 2.78
N VAL A 55 -24.70 -1.30 4.06
CA VAL A 55 -24.40 -2.24 5.16
C VAL A 55 -25.34 -3.47 5.16
N SER A 56 -26.54 -3.37 4.55
CA SER A 56 -27.51 -4.46 4.49
C SER A 56 -27.07 -5.63 3.63
N ARG A 57 -26.15 -5.38 2.68
CA ARG A 57 -25.65 -6.36 1.70
C ARG A 57 -24.39 -7.09 2.12
N ILE A 58 -23.80 -6.75 3.26
CA ILE A 58 -22.58 -7.41 3.74
C ILE A 58 -22.95 -8.83 4.18
N PRO A 59 -22.29 -9.88 3.64
CA PRO A 59 -22.57 -11.26 4.00
C PRO A 59 -22.15 -11.55 5.46
N TYR A 60 -22.89 -12.42 6.12
CA TYR A 60 -22.58 -12.90 7.49
C TYR A 60 -22.77 -14.41 7.58
N ASN A 61 -22.12 -15.06 8.53
CA ASN A 61 -22.23 -16.50 8.80
C ASN A 61 -22.74 -16.82 10.22
N LEU A 62 -22.80 -15.82 11.11
CA LEU A 62 -23.32 -15.96 12.45
C LEU A 62 -24.19 -14.76 12.81
N LEU A 63 -25.35 -15.00 13.42
CA LEU A 63 -26.27 -13.96 13.90
C LEU A 63 -26.49 -14.13 15.41
N LEU A 64 -26.11 -13.11 16.19
CA LEU A 64 -26.34 -13.06 17.64
C LEU A 64 -27.17 -11.83 18.00
N GLY A 65 -28.45 -12.01 18.25
CA GLY A 65 -29.38 -10.91 18.42
C GLY A 65 -29.41 -10.02 17.17
N PRO A 66 -29.21 -8.70 17.29
CA PRO A 66 -29.17 -7.79 16.15
C PRO A 66 -27.81 -7.77 15.42
N VAL A 67 -26.76 -8.39 16.00
CA VAL A 67 -25.39 -8.31 15.48
C VAL A 67 -25.14 -9.43 14.48
N ARG A 68 -24.66 -9.05 13.31
CA ARG A 68 -24.25 -9.95 12.23
C ARG A 68 -22.74 -10.12 12.27
N PHE A 69 -22.26 -11.34 12.34
CA PHE A 69 -20.85 -11.67 12.36
C PHE A 69 -20.45 -12.45 11.11
N ARG A 70 -19.23 -12.20 10.66
CA ARG A 70 -18.52 -13.06 9.73
C ARG A 70 -17.21 -13.47 10.39
N VAL A 71 -17.07 -14.76 10.67
CA VAL A 71 -15.89 -15.31 11.34
C VAL A 71 -15.22 -16.29 10.39
N GLY A 72 -13.91 -16.18 10.26
CA GLY A 72 -13.09 -17.05 9.42
C GLY A 72 -11.75 -17.35 10.06
N ALA A 73 -11.20 -18.51 9.73
CA ALA A 73 -9.84 -18.89 10.07
C ALA A 73 -9.11 -19.33 8.80
N THR A 74 -7.90 -18.84 8.60
CA THR A 74 -7.06 -19.18 7.44
C THR A 74 -5.70 -19.66 7.92
N VAL A 75 -5.19 -20.71 7.31
CA VAL A 75 -3.79 -21.12 7.46
C VAL A 75 -3.17 -21.08 6.06
N GLY A 76 -2.14 -20.25 5.93
CA GLY A 76 -1.32 -20.13 4.73
C GLY A 76 0.05 -20.77 4.93
N VAL A 77 0.59 -21.36 3.87
CA VAL A 77 2.00 -21.80 3.76
C VAL A 77 2.56 -21.18 2.50
N GLU A 78 3.64 -20.43 2.63
CA GLU A 78 4.28 -19.72 1.53
C GLU A 78 5.75 -20.10 1.45
N TYR A 79 6.23 -20.45 0.27
CA TYR A 79 7.65 -20.47 -0.07
C TYR A 79 8.00 -19.13 -0.73
N ASN A 80 9.06 -18.48 -0.24
CA ASN A 80 9.58 -17.22 -0.73
C ASN A 80 11.09 -17.37 -0.97
N ASP A 81 11.54 -17.17 -2.20
CA ASP A 81 12.95 -17.35 -2.60
C ASP A 81 13.84 -16.16 -2.25
N ASN A 82 13.27 -15.06 -1.75
CA ASN A 82 14.01 -13.86 -1.39
C ASN A 82 13.26 -13.06 -0.31
N ILE A 83 13.25 -13.56 0.94
CA ILE A 83 12.55 -12.94 2.07
C ILE A 83 13.12 -11.58 2.47
N ASN A 84 14.38 -11.30 2.10
CA ASN A 84 15.08 -10.08 2.47
C ASN A 84 15.20 -9.06 1.32
N TYR A 85 14.59 -9.30 0.16
CA TYR A 85 14.60 -8.35 -0.97
C TYR A 85 16.01 -7.93 -1.36
N ALA A 86 16.92 -8.91 -1.44
CA ALA A 86 18.33 -8.70 -1.69
C ALA A 86 18.71 -8.96 -3.14
N ASP A 87 19.72 -8.23 -3.62
CA ASP A 87 20.48 -8.61 -4.83
C ASP A 87 21.59 -9.59 -4.43
N ASP A 88 21.78 -10.63 -5.24
CA ASP A 88 22.92 -11.55 -5.05
C ASP A 88 24.18 -10.93 -5.62
N GLY A 89 24.90 -10.17 -4.78
CA GLY A 89 26.04 -9.41 -5.25
C GLY A 89 27.05 -9.06 -4.16
N THR A 90 28.22 -8.60 -4.62
CA THR A 90 29.28 -8.05 -3.78
C THR A 90 29.80 -6.78 -4.42
N ALA A 91 29.88 -5.71 -3.64
CA ALA A 91 30.43 -4.44 -4.05
C ALA A 91 31.63 -4.06 -3.14
N VAL A 92 32.64 -3.46 -3.74
CA VAL A 92 33.77 -2.84 -3.02
C VAL A 92 33.66 -1.35 -3.22
N ILE A 93 33.44 -0.61 -2.15
CA ILE A 93 33.23 0.84 -2.18
C ILE A 93 34.27 1.55 -1.32
N PRO A 94 34.57 2.84 -1.57
CA PRO A 94 35.35 3.65 -0.67
C PRO A 94 34.71 3.64 0.72
N ASN A 95 35.55 3.58 1.77
CA ASN A 95 35.06 3.64 3.14
C ASN A 95 34.48 5.05 3.43
N PRO A 96 33.16 5.20 3.70
CA PRO A 96 32.55 6.53 3.87
C PRO A 96 33.02 7.28 5.13
N ILE A 97 33.68 6.58 6.07
CA ILE A 97 34.08 7.15 7.38
C ILE A 97 35.60 7.11 7.61
N GLY A 98 36.40 6.70 6.62
CA GLY A 98 37.85 6.61 6.80
C GLY A 98 38.56 6.20 5.51
N PRO A 99 39.91 6.10 5.56
CA PRO A 99 40.70 5.67 4.42
C PRO A 99 40.46 4.19 4.07
N GLY A 100 40.60 3.84 2.78
CA GLY A 100 40.51 2.48 2.29
C GLY A 100 39.15 2.13 1.67
N PHE A 101 38.92 0.84 1.54
CA PHE A 101 37.69 0.29 0.91
C PHE A 101 37.00 -0.68 1.87
N ILE A 102 35.68 -0.75 1.79
CA ILE A 102 34.86 -1.76 2.46
C ILE A 102 34.18 -2.65 1.43
N THR A 103 33.99 -3.92 1.78
CA THR A 103 33.25 -4.87 0.94
C THR A 103 31.86 -5.07 1.52
N ILE A 104 30.85 -4.76 0.75
CA ILE A 104 29.46 -4.99 1.08
C ILE A 104 28.98 -6.22 0.30
N ARG A 105 28.25 -7.09 0.97
CA ARG A 105 27.63 -8.27 0.36
C ARG A 105 26.12 -8.21 0.58
N SER A 106 25.40 -8.56 -0.47
CA SER A 106 23.96 -8.78 -0.47
C SER A 106 23.71 -10.19 -0.95
N ASN A 107 23.01 -11.01 -0.16
CA ASN A 107 22.64 -12.36 -0.53
C ASN A 107 21.16 -12.54 -0.25
N SER A 108 20.43 -13.09 -1.22
CA SER A 108 19.06 -13.52 -1.03
C SER A 108 18.97 -14.64 0.01
N GLN A 109 17.86 -14.67 0.73
CA GLN A 109 17.53 -15.72 1.69
C GLN A 109 16.15 -16.25 1.32
N ASP A 110 16.03 -17.56 1.21
CA ASP A 110 14.74 -18.21 1.02
C ASP A 110 14.19 -18.74 2.34
N ASP A 111 12.88 -18.90 2.41
CA ASP A 111 12.22 -19.49 3.57
C ASP A 111 10.84 -20.05 3.21
N VAL A 112 10.34 -20.92 4.10
CA VAL A 112 8.94 -21.33 4.14
C VAL A 112 8.26 -20.68 5.33
N ILE A 113 7.22 -19.90 5.06
CA ILE A 113 6.52 -19.08 6.04
C ILE A 113 5.13 -19.67 6.27
N VAL A 114 4.77 -19.94 7.53
CA VAL A 114 3.44 -20.40 7.92
C VAL A 114 2.70 -19.26 8.59
N THR A 115 1.51 -18.93 8.06
CA THR A 115 0.71 -17.78 8.50
C THR A 115 -0.70 -18.19 8.93
N PRO A 116 -0.92 -18.53 10.21
CA PRO A 116 -2.27 -18.64 10.74
C PRO A 116 -2.90 -17.26 10.91
N ASN A 117 -4.15 -17.09 10.46
CA ASN A 117 -4.92 -15.85 10.53
C ASN A 117 -6.34 -16.12 10.98
N LEU A 118 -6.91 -15.22 11.77
CA LEU A 118 -8.32 -15.19 12.17
C LEU A 118 -8.93 -13.89 11.68
N THR A 119 -10.13 -13.95 11.12
CA THR A 119 -10.90 -12.76 10.71
C THR A 119 -12.22 -12.72 11.46
N LEU A 120 -12.58 -11.54 11.92
CA LEU A 120 -13.83 -11.25 12.62
C LEU A 120 -14.38 -9.94 12.09
N ASP A 121 -15.46 -10.00 11.32
CA ASP A 121 -16.23 -8.81 10.97
C ASP A 121 -17.53 -8.83 11.77
N ALA A 122 -17.94 -7.69 12.31
CA ALA A 122 -19.19 -7.56 13.05
C ALA A 122 -19.91 -6.27 12.64
N ILE A 123 -21.22 -6.41 12.39
CA ILE A 123 -22.09 -5.29 12.04
C ILE A 123 -23.24 -5.27 13.02
N TRP A 124 -23.29 -4.20 13.77
CA TRP A 124 -24.35 -3.96 14.76
C TRP A 124 -25.18 -2.74 14.39
N PRO A 125 -26.40 -2.94 13.83
CA PRO A 125 -27.36 -1.85 13.69
C PRO A 125 -27.89 -1.47 15.08
N VAL A 126 -27.23 -0.49 15.71
CA VAL A 126 -27.57 0.01 17.05
C VAL A 126 -28.98 0.64 17.05
N THR A 127 -29.27 1.35 15.97
CA THR A 127 -30.61 1.86 15.64
C THR A 127 -30.88 1.64 14.14
N GLN A 128 -32.04 2.07 13.66
CA GLN A 128 -32.34 2.03 12.21
C GLN A 128 -31.40 2.95 11.38
N LEU A 129 -30.81 3.97 12.02
CA LEU A 129 -29.98 4.98 11.38
C LEU A 129 -28.49 4.90 11.79
N ASN A 130 -28.16 4.15 12.86
CA ASN A 130 -26.81 4.11 13.39
C ASN A 130 -26.25 2.70 13.38
N THR A 131 -25.07 2.55 12.84
CA THR A 131 -24.42 1.24 12.69
C THR A 131 -23.01 1.27 13.23
N LEU A 132 -22.69 0.34 14.12
CA LEU A 132 -21.32 0.04 14.55
C LEU A 132 -20.77 -1.10 13.68
N ARG A 133 -19.57 -0.91 13.14
CA ARG A 133 -18.84 -1.92 12.37
C ARG A 133 -17.51 -2.19 13.04
N LEU A 134 -17.15 -3.45 13.06
CA LEU A 134 -15.83 -3.93 13.45
C LEU A 134 -15.36 -4.86 12.34
N ASP A 135 -14.19 -4.57 11.78
CA ASP A 135 -13.47 -5.44 10.85
C ASP A 135 -12.11 -5.71 11.49
N LEU A 136 -11.79 -6.96 11.82
CA LEU A 136 -10.56 -7.33 12.50
C LEU A 136 -9.96 -8.58 11.87
N GLY A 137 -8.73 -8.46 11.40
CA GLY A 137 -7.89 -9.61 11.06
C GLY A 137 -6.69 -9.69 12.00
N ILE A 138 -6.43 -10.85 12.56
CA ILE A 138 -5.24 -11.07 13.38
C ILE A 138 -4.48 -12.29 12.88
N GLY A 139 -3.16 -12.26 12.97
CA GLY A 139 -2.33 -13.34 12.46
C GLY A 139 -0.97 -13.42 13.11
N TYR A 140 -0.19 -14.38 12.63
CA TYR A 140 1.18 -14.61 13.04
C TYR A 140 1.98 -15.11 11.83
N ALA A 141 3.30 -14.90 11.80
CA ALA A 141 4.19 -15.44 10.78
C ALA A 141 5.32 -16.26 11.43
N PHE A 142 5.43 -17.52 11.04
CA PHE A 142 6.48 -18.44 11.44
C PHE A 142 7.41 -18.70 10.27
N TYR A 143 8.70 -18.43 10.42
CA TYR A 143 9.76 -18.68 9.46
C TYR A 143 10.46 -19.99 9.81
N LEU A 144 10.39 -21.01 8.96
CA LEU A 144 10.88 -22.34 9.31
C LEU A 144 12.42 -22.44 9.35
N ASP A 145 13.12 -21.75 8.44
CA ASP A 145 14.58 -21.78 8.35
C ASP A 145 15.23 -20.59 9.09
N HIS A 146 14.53 -19.48 9.19
CA HIS A 146 15.02 -18.24 9.81
C HIS A 146 14.09 -17.78 10.96
N SER A 147 13.92 -18.62 11.97
CA SER A 147 12.99 -18.38 13.11
C SER A 147 13.24 -17.06 13.88
N LYS A 148 14.44 -16.46 13.74
CA LYS A 148 14.71 -15.11 14.26
C LYS A 148 13.85 -14.01 13.60
N ASN A 149 13.20 -14.33 12.49
CA ASN A 149 12.30 -13.42 11.77
C ASN A 149 10.82 -13.71 12.12
N ASP A 150 10.53 -14.69 12.98
CA ASP A 150 9.19 -14.90 13.51
C ASP A 150 8.65 -13.61 14.10
N THR A 151 7.36 -13.40 14.00
CA THR A 151 6.75 -12.24 14.67
C THR A 151 6.81 -12.42 16.20
N ASP A 152 7.29 -11.41 16.91
CA ASP A 152 7.25 -11.39 18.39
C ASP A 152 5.90 -10.89 18.94
N TYR A 153 4.96 -10.54 18.06
CA TYR A 153 3.68 -9.95 18.37
C TYR A 153 2.59 -10.45 17.41
N ILE A 154 1.33 -10.23 17.77
CA ILE A 154 0.19 -10.56 16.91
C ILE A 154 0.14 -9.52 15.77
N LEU A 155 0.19 -9.99 14.52
CA LEU A 155 -0.06 -9.15 13.34
C LEU A 155 -1.53 -8.73 13.30
N VAL A 156 -1.78 -7.51 12.86
CA VAL A 156 -3.12 -6.98 12.60
C VAL A 156 -3.23 -6.69 11.11
N ALA A 157 -4.21 -7.31 10.47
CA ALA A 157 -4.39 -7.21 9.03
C ALA A 157 -4.69 -5.76 8.60
N PRO A 158 -4.22 -5.34 7.41
CA PRO A 158 -4.65 -4.09 6.81
C PRO A 158 -6.18 -4.02 6.73
N LYS A 159 -6.75 -2.83 6.88
CA LYS A 159 -8.20 -2.57 6.92
C LYS A 159 -8.91 -3.05 8.19
N SER A 160 -8.20 -3.51 9.22
CA SER A 160 -8.81 -3.69 10.53
C SER A 160 -9.26 -2.33 11.06
N GLN A 161 -10.54 -2.25 11.45
CA GLN A 161 -11.14 -0.99 11.89
C GLN A 161 -12.30 -1.21 12.85
N ILE A 162 -12.57 -0.20 13.64
CA ILE A 162 -13.86 0.04 14.28
C ILE A 162 -14.44 1.33 13.72
N ALA A 163 -15.70 1.32 13.28
CA ALA A 163 -16.33 2.49 12.71
C ALA A 163 -17.79 2.61 13.16
N PHE A 164 -18.17 3.82 13.53
CA PHE A 164 -19.54 4.12 13.94
C PHE A 164 -20.15 5.14 12.98
N ASP A 165 -21.12 4.68 12.19
CA ASP A 165 -21.88 5.50 11.24
C ASP A 165 -23.15 6.04 11.91
N ILE A 166 -23.33 7.34 11.88
CA ILE A 166 -24.47 8.07 12.46
C ILE A 166 -25.14 8.86 11.33
N PHE A 167 -26.41 8.62 11.12
CA PHE A 167 -27.22 9.34 10.14
C PHE A 167 -28.17 10.31 10.87
N VAL A 168 -28.06 11.60 10.58
CA VAL A 168 -28.88 12.66 11.14
C VAL A 168 -29.35 13.57 10.02
N SER A 169 -30.61 13.44 9.60
CA SER A 169 -31.14 14.16 8.42
C SER A 169 -30.27 13.90 7.19
N ASP A 170 -29.71 14.93 6.61
CA ASP A 170 -28.87 14.90 5.41
C ASP A 170 -27.38 14.71 5.74
N PHE A 171 -27.03 14.54 7.03
CA PHE A 171 -25.67 14.33 7.47
C PHE A 171 -25.40 12.83 7.72
N ARG A 172 -24.25 12.38 7.26
CA ARG A 172 -23.63 11.16 7.69
C ARG A 172 -22.33 11.49 8.41
N ILE A 173 -22.25 11.07 9.67
CA ILE A 173 -21.07 11.22 10.52
C ILE A 173 -20.46 9.84 10.67
N ASN A 174 -19.18 9.71 10.37
CA ASN A 174 -18.40 8.49 10.56
C ASN A 174 -17.29 8.77 11.56
N ILE A 175 -17.30 8.06 12.68
CA ILE A 175 -16.22 8.05 13.67
C ILE A 175 -15.50 6.72 13.47
N HIS A 176 -14.20 6.75 13.24
CA HIS A 176 -13.45 5.54 12.93
C HIS A 176 -12.08 5.52 13.60
N ASP A 177 -11.60 4.31 13.80
CA ASP A 177 -10.24 3.98 14.19
C ASP A 177 -9.79 2.80 13.33
N ARG A 178 -8.83 3.03 12.44
CA ARG A 178 -8.24 2.04 11.53
C ARG A 178 -6.86 1.69 12.04
N MET A 179 -6.53 0.42 12.07
CA MET A 179 -5.24 -0.04 12.57
C MET A 179 -4.67 -1.18 11.74
N GLN A 180 -3.36 -1.23 11.68
CA GLN A 180 -2.62 -2.37 11.14
C GLN A 180 -1.30 -2.57 11.88
N LEU A 181 -0.85 -3.81 11.96
CA LEU A 181 0.46 -4.19 12.48
C LEU A 181 1.07 -5.20 11.52
N GLN A 182 2.02 -4.75 10.73
CA GLN A 182 2.59 -5.49 9.61
C GLN A 182 4.11 -5.62 9.76
N GLN A 183 4.67 -6.64 9.11
CA GLN A 183 6.12 -6.91 9.12
C GLN A 183 6.71 -6.99 7.70
N ASP A 184 5.92 -7.41 6.72
CA ASP A 184 6.38 -7.61 5.34
C ASP A 184 6.69 -6.25 4.65
N PRO A 185 7.90 -6.05 4.10
CA PRO A 185 8.27 -4.83 3.38
C PRO A 185 7.79 -4.77 1.93
N ILE A 186 7.03 -5.75 1.43
CA ILE A 186 6.66 -5.88 0.00
C ILE A 186 6.02 -4.64 -0.60
N GLN A 187 5.32 -3.86 0.20
CA GLN A 187 4.65 -2.64 -0.25
C GLN A 187 5.60 -1.44 -0.36
N GLU A 188 6.78 -1.52 0.27
CA GLU A 188 7.74 -0.42 0.34
C GLU A 188 8.85 -0.60 -0.69
N GLY A 189 8.63 -0.06 -1.89
CA GLY A 189 9.59 -0.18 -3.00
C GLY A 189 10.97 0.39 -2.70
N ALA A 190 11.08 1.39 -1.84
CA ALA A 190 12.34 1.98 -1.40
C ALA A 190 13.16 1.08 -0.46
N LEU A 191 12.63 -0.06 -0.01
CA LEU A 191 13.36 -1.00 0.84
C LEU A 191 14.05 -2.08 0.01
N SER A 192 15.28 -2.42 0.39
CA SER A 192 16.07 -3.55 -0.09
C SER A 192 16.95 -4.05 1.05
N ASN A 193 17.29 -5.34 1.06
CA ASN A 193 18.08 -5.98 2.12
C ASN A 193 17.39 -5.91 3.50
N VAL A 194 16.08 -6.08 3.53
CA VAL A 194 15.24 -6.01 4.74
C VAL A 194 14.28 -7.18 4.77
N VAL A 195 14.30 -7.99 5.84
CA VAL A 195 13.31 -9.05 6.08
C VAL A 195 12.13 -8.51 6.88
N ASN A 196 12.43 -7.75 7.91
CA ASN A 196 11.45 -7.26 8.87
C ASN A 196 11.36 -5.73 8.84
N TYR A 197 10.25 -5.24 8.31
CA TYR A 197 9.81 -3.85 8.39
C TYR A 197 8.57 -3.77 9.29
N GLY A 198 8.78 -4.13 10.54
CA GLY A 198 7.72 -4.15 11.54
C GLY A 198 7.21 -2.76 11.84
N ARG A 199 5.88 -2.55 11.68
CA ARG A 199 5.25 -1.25 11.88
C ARG A 199 3.81 -1.38 12.34
N PHE A 200 3.48 -0.59 13.33
CA PHE A 200 2.10 -0.30 13.73
C PHE A 200 1.68 1.03 13.13
N GLU A 201 0.55 1.02 12.46
CA GLU A 201 -0.08 2.20 11.90
C GLU A 201 -1.51 2.30 12.41
N ASN A 202 -1.88 3.49 12.86
CA ASN A 202 -3.21 3.77 13.39
C ASN A 202 -3.71 5.11 12.85
N THR A 203 -4.97 5.15 12.43
CA THR A 203 -5.66 6.35 11.96
C THR A 203 -6.99 6.46 12.69
N ALA A 204 -7.06 7.33 13.68
CA ALA A 204 -8.28 7.62 14.42
C ALA A 204 -8.87 8.96 13.96
N GLY A 205 -10.15 8.97 13.58
CA GLY A 205 -10.71 10.16 12.97
C GLY A 205 -12.23 10.27 12.95
N LEU A 206 -12.64 11.36 12.37
CA LEU A 206 -14.04 11.75 12.18
C LEU A 206 -14.23 12.34 10.80
N SER A 207 -15.22 11.86 10.06
CA SER A 207 -15.66 12.50 8.81
C SER A 207 -17.15 12.82 8.85
N VAL A 208 -17.50 13.93 8.21
CA VAL A 208 -18.89 14.40 8.09
C VAL A 208 -19.17 14.60 6.61
N LEU A 209 -20.11 13.86 6.09
CA LEU A 209 -20.69 14.04 4.76
C LEU A 209 -22.05 14.70 4.88
N TRP A 210 -22.23 15.83 4.18
CA TRP A 210 -23.52 16.52 4.03
C TRP A 210 -24.04 16.27 2.61
N ASP A 211 -25.11 15.50 2.50
CA ASP A 211 -25.74 15.17 1.21
C ASP A 211 -26.91 16.12 0.93
N LEU A 212 -26.70 17.11 0.08
CA LEU A 212 -27.69 18.06 -0.39
C LEU A 212 -28.34 17.64 -1.74
N ASN A 213 -28.41 16.34 -1.98
CA ASN A 213 -28.88 15.67 -3.22
C ASN A 213 -27.97 15.92 -4.43
N LYS A 214 -27.82 17.16 -4.89
CA LYS A 214 -26.94 17.52 -6.02
C LYS A 214 -25.57 18.00 -5.61
N LEU A 215 -25.39 18.38 -4.37
CA LEU A 215 -24.12 18.84 -3.82
C LEU A 215 -23.77 17.97 -2.61
N LEU A 216 -22.63 17.33 -2.67
CA LEU A 216 -22.04 16.59 -1.55
C LEU A 216 -20.90 17.40 -0.99
N LEU A 217 -20.92 17.67 0.30
CA LEU A 217 -19.85 18.35 1.01
C LEU A 217 -19.29 17.39 2.05
N GLN A 218 -17.99 17.19 2.05
CA GLN A 218 -17.31 16.37 3.07
C GLN A 218 -16.20 17.15 3.73
N VAL A 219 -16.07 16.95 5.03
CA VAL A 219 -14.93 17.40 5.84
C VAL A 219 -14.52 16.25 6.74
N GLY A 220 -13.23 16.00 6.87
CA GLY A 220 -12.64 14.97 7.73
C GLY A 220 -11.46 15.52 8.51
N TYR A 221 -11.25 14.92 9.66
CA TYR A 221 -10.05 15.08 10.48
C TYR A 221 -9.60 13.72 10.95
N ASP A 222 -8.31 13.42 10.76
CA ASP A 222 -7.67 12.18 11.17
C ASP A 222 -6.37 12.47 11.93
N HIS A 223 -6.15 11.74 12.99
CA HIS A 223 -4.87 11.64 13.67
C HIS A 223 -4.22 10.32 13.27
N TYR A 224 -3.07 10.40 12.62
CA TYR A 224 -2.31 9.25 12.15
C TYR A 224 -1.06 9.05 13.01
N ASN A 225 -0.81 7.81 13.42
CA ASN A 225 0.41 7.38 14.11
C ASN A 225 1.11 6.29 13.31
N PHE A 226 2.42 6.42 13.18
CA PHE A 226 3.32 5.39 12.70
C PHE A 226 4.35 5.07 13.79
N VAL A 227 4.40 3.81 14.21
CA VAL A 227 5.35 3.32 15.21
C VAL A 227 6.04 2.09 14.67
N SER A 228 7.35 2.17 14.46
CA SER A 228 8.15 1.00 14.11
C SER A 228 8.24 0.03 15.29
N THR A 229 8.08 -1.26 15.03
CA THR A 229 8.35 -2.32 15.99
C THR A 229 9.78 -2.88 15.86
N THR A 230 10.55 -2.32 14.93
CA THR A 230 11.93 -2.74 14.62
C THR A 230 12.87 -1.56 14.84
N ASN A 231 13.80 -1.67 15.78
CA ASN A 231 14.75 -0.61 16.16
C ASN A 231 15.49 0.03 14.96
N ARG A 232 15.68 -0.73 13.88
CA ARG A 232 16.32 -0.23 12.66
C ARG A 232 15.54 0.93 12.03
N PHE A 233 14.22 0.99 12.22
CA PHE A 233 13.32 1.95 11.61
C PHE A 233 12.63 2.88 12.60
N ASP A 234 13.10 2.95 13.85
CA ASP A 234 12.58 3.86 14.89
C ASP A 234 12.60 5.33 14.48
N TYR A 235 13.48 5.69 13.54
CA TYR A 235 13.55 7.05 13.01
C TYR A 235 12.36 7.42 12.13
N LEU A 236 11.52 6.46 11.73
CA LEU A 236 10.27 6.67 11.00
C LEU A 236 9.09 6.95 11.91
N ASN A 237 9.25 6.77 13.24
CA ASN A 237 8.19 7.04 14.20
C ASN A 237 7.73 8.49 14.08
N ARG A 238 6.44 8.66 13.83
CA ARG A 238 5.84 9.97 13.56
C ARG A 238 4.36 9.97 13.87
N ASN A 239 3.84 11.16 14.04
CA ASN A 239 2.39 11.43 14.02
C ASN A 239 2.07 12.47 12.95
N SER A 240 0.85 12.41 12.42
CA SER A 240 0.36 13.38 11.44
C SER A 240 -1.07 13.78 11.75
N GLU A 241 -1.33 15.10 11.71
CA GLU A 241 -2.66 15.66 11.78
C GLU A 241 -3.15 15.92 10.35
N ILE A 242 -4.25 15.30 9.96
CA ILE A 242 -4.79 15.34 8.61
C ILE A 242 -6.13 16.03 8.62
N VAL A 243 -6.26 17.12 7.88
CA VAL A 243 -7.54 17.79 7.62
C VAL A 243 -7.83 17.65 6.13
N GLN A 244 -9.00 17.14 5.80
CA GLN A 244 -9.38 16.92 4.41
C GLN A 244 -10.79 17.42 4.13
N GLY A 245 -11.04 17.80 2.87
CA GLY A 245 -12.36 18.25 2.46
C GLY A 245 -12.61 18.06 0.99
N SER A 246 -13.86 17.87 0.63
CA SER A 246 -14.29 17.83 -0.77
C SER A 246 -15.67 18.43 -0.96
N ALA A 247 -15.90 18.91 -2.19
CA ALA A 247 -17.20 19.38 -2.65
C ALA A 247 -17.48 18.78 -4.01
N ALA A 248 -18.51 17.94 -4.12
CA ALA A 248 -18.87 17.25 -5.35
C ALA A 248 -20.25 17.68 -5.83
N PHE A 249 -20.37 18.06 -7.08
CA PHE A 249 -21.63 18.45 -7.73
C PHE A 249 -22.08 17.35 -8.71
N ILE A 250 -23.26 16.82 -8.47
CA ILE A 250 -23.91 15.79 -9.30
C ILE A 250 -24.61 16.51 -10.46
N VAL A 251 -23.92 16.58 -11.60
CA VAL A 251 -24.44 17.21 -12.81
C VAL A 251 -25.67 16.44 -13.31
N ASN A 252 -25.54 15.12 -13.35
CA ASN A 252 -26.59 14.17 -13.69
C ASN A 252 -26.22 12.78 -13.12
N PRO A 253 -27.07 11.74 -13.25
CA PRO A 253 -26.76 10.40 -12.72
C PRO A 253 -25.49 9.74 -13.25
N THR A 254 -24.95 10.25 -14.38
CA THR A 254 -23.74 9.71 -15.02
C THR A 254 -22.49 10.51 -14.68
N ILE A 255 -22.60 11.80 -14.34
CA ILE A 255 -21.48 12.72 -14.21
C ILE A 255 -21.53 13.42 -12.87
N THR A 256 -20.49 13.25 -12.08
CA THR A 256 -20.19 14.05 -10.89
C THR A 256 -18.86 14.76 -11.10
N VAL A 257 -18.79 16.03 -10.75
CA VAL A 257 -17.56 16.83 -10.78
C VAL A 257 -17.32 17.44 -9.41
N GLY A 258 -16.09 17.60 -9.00
CA GLY A 258 -15.82 18.14 -7.68
C GLY A 258 -14.44 18.75 -7.54
N ALA A 259 -14.25 19.37 -6.38
CA ALA A 259 -12.96 19.84 -5.90
C ALA A 259 -12.62 19.13 -4.58
N GLU A 260 -11.36 18.95 -4.31
CA GLU A 260 -10.84 18.30 -3.10
C GLU A 260 -9.55 18.97 -2.64
N GLY A 261 -9.26 18.83 -1.36
CA GLY A 261 -8.00 19.32 -0.80
C GLY A 261 -7.72 18.70 0.56
N ASN A 262 -6.47 18.67 0.92
CA ASN A 262 -6.02 18.28 2.26
C ASN A 262 -4.92 19.20 2.80
N ALA A 263 -4.73 19.14 4.11
CA ALA A 263 -3.61 19.71 4.84
C ALA A 263 -3.13 18.68 5.86
N VAL A 264 -1.84 18.32 5.78
CA VAL A 264 -1.22 17.32 6.66
C VAL A 264 -0.03 17.96 7.38
N PHE A 265 0.05 17.74 8.69
CA PHE A 265 1.13 18.22 9.54
C PHE A 265 1.81 17.04 10.19
N THR A 266 3.00 16.70 9.71
CA THR A 266 3.75 15.52 10.18
C THR A 266 4.88 15.93 11.11
N ARG A 267 5.03 15.21 12.22
CA ARG A 267 6.12 15.35 13.18
C ARG A 267 6.77 14.01 13.44
N TYR A 268 8.08 13.96 13.30
CA TYR A 268 8.90 12.79 13.60
C TYR A 268 9.41 12.83 15.05
N ASP A 269 9.46 11.69 15.70
CA ASP A 269 9.99 11.59 17.08
C ASP A 269 11.50 11.81 17.13
N GLN A 270 12.21 11.54 16.03
CA GLN A 270 13.66 11.69 15.89
C GLN A 270 13.99 12.66 14.76
N SER A 271 15.02 13.47 14.95
CA SER A 271 15.52 14.42 13.93
C SER A 271 16.40 13.72 12.86
N ILE A 272 15.99 12.55 12.39
CA ILE A 272 16.63 11.86 11.25
C ILE A 272 15.99 12.33 9.96
N LEU A 273 14.67 12.21 9.86
CA LEU A 273 13.86 12.82 8.82
C LEU A 273 13.27 14.14 9.31
N ASN A 274 12.70 14.91 8.42
CA ASN A 274 12.22 16.25 8.70
C ASN A 274 10.72 16.32 8.95
N ASP A 275 10.32 17.05 9.98
CA ASP A 275 8.95 17.51 10.12
C ASP A 275 8.53 18.27 8.88
N ASN A 276 7.24 18.18 8.53
CA ASN A 276 6.76 18.79 7.31
C ASN A 276 5.30 19.24 7.39
N LYS A 277 4.94 20.06 6.41
CA LYS A 277 3.58 20.52 6.14
C LYS A 277 3.27 20.22 4.69
N ASP A 278 2.27 19.40 4.47
CA ASP A 278 1.80 19.01 3.13
C ASP A 278 0.42 19.61 2.88
N TYR A 279 0.26 20.28 1.76
CA TYR A 279 -1.01 20.84 1.29
C TYR A 279 -1.27 20.37 -0.12
N SER A 280 -2.51 19.96 -0.41
CA SER A 280 -2.92 19.70 -1.78
C SER A 280 -4.30 20.30 -2.09
N VAL A 281 -4.49 20.71 -3.34
CA VAL A 281 -5.77 21.14 -3.87
C VAL A 281 -5.91 20.66 -5.30
N GLY A 282 -7.10 20.17 -5.64
CA GLY A 282 -7.36 19.67 -6.99
C GLY A 282 -8.84 19.53 -7.29
N GLY A 283 -9.10 18.90 -8.41
CA GLY A 283 -10.44 18.60 -8.86
C GLY A 283 -10.56 17.16 -9.32
N PHE A 284 -11.78 16.68 -9.40
CA PHE A 284 -12.06 15.34 -9.89
C PHE A 284 -13.32 15.28 -10.74
N VAL A 285 -13.40 14.26 -11.57
CA VAL A 285 -14.61 13.87 -12.30
C VAL A 285 -14.86 12.38 -12.09
N GLU A 286 -16.11 12.04 -11.83
CA GLU A 286 -16.60 10.66 -11.77
C GLU A 286 -17.64 10.46 -12.84
N LEU A 287 -17.46 9.40 -13.63
CA LEU A 287 -18.31 9.04 -14.75
C LEU A 287 -18.86 7.63 -14.55
N ALA A 288 -20.16 7.52 -14.31
CA ALA A 288 -20.89 6.26 -14.35
C ALA A 288 -21.35 5.98 -15.78
N LEU A 289 -20.43 5.65 -16.69
CA LEU A 289 -20.69 5.50 -18.12
C LEU A 289 -21.76 4.45 -18.41
N THR A 290 -21.80 3.41 -17.59
CA THR A 290 -22.87 2.41 -17.55
C THR A 290 -23.07 1.96 -16.11
N ASN A 291 -24.10 1.15 -15.82
CA ASN A 291 -24.27 0.53 -14.50
C ASN A 291 -23.09 -0.38 -14.09
N ASN A 292 -22.23 -0.73 -15.05
CA ASN A 292 -21.14 -1.67 -14.87
C ASN A 292 -19.74 -1.02 -15.07
N LEU A 293 -19.68 0.22 -15.56
CA LEU A 293 -18.42 0.91 -15.85
C LEU A 293 -18.42 2.28 -15.20
N LYS A 294 -17.54 2.45 -14.23
CA LYS A 294 -17.27 3.70 -13.55
C LYS A 294 -15.82 4.12 -13.81
N VAL A 295 -15.63 5.39 -14.04
CA VAL A 295 -14.32 6.02 -14.24
C VAL A 295 -14.22 7.21 -13.30
N ARG A 296 -13.15 7.30 -12.51
CA ARG A 296 -12.78 8.48 -11.75
C ARG A 296 -11.44 8.99 -12.28
N ALA A 297 -11.33 10.28 -12.47
CA ALA A 297 -10.05 10.96 -12.71
C ALA A 297 -9.96 12.15 -11.76
N ALA A 298 -8.84 12.29 -11.08
CA ALA A 298 -8.56 13.39 -10.18
C ALA A 298 -7.16 13.94 -10.47
N GLY A 299 -6.96 15.22 -10.21
CA GLY A 299 -5.66 15.85 -10.34
C GLY A 299 -5.65 17.24 -9.75
N GLY A 300 -4.47 17.66 -9.33
CA GLY A 300 -4.27 18.92 -8.65
C GLY A 300 -2.80 19.21 -8.45
N TYR A 301 -2.54 20.04 -7.47
CA TYR A 301 -1.21 20.49 -7.11
C TYR A 301 -0.95 20.21 -5.63
N GLN A 302 0.28 19.82 -5.31
CA GLN A 302 0.75 19.48 -3.97
C GLN A 302 1.98 20.32 -3.61
N TRP A 303 2.03 20.79 -2.37
CA TRP A 303 3.15 21.50 -1.78
C TRP A 303 3.54 20.81 -0.48
N ILE A 304 4.81 20.40 -0.36
CA ILE A 304 5.34 19.89 0.90
C ILE A 304 6.53 20.78 1.29
N ASP A 305 6.49 21.33 2.50
CA ASP A 305 7.56 22.14 3.09
C ASP A 305 8.18 21.37 4.26
N PHE A 306 9.45 21.01 4.12
CA PHE A 306 10.22 20.30 5.12
C PHE A 306 11.10 21.29 5.91
N ASP A 307 11.38 21.01 7.18
CA ASP A 307 12.14 21.91 8.05
C ASP A 307 13.56 22.17 7.54
N HIS A 308 14.22 21.16 6.92
CA HIS A 308 15.60 21.25 6.45
C HIS A 308 15.78 20.68 5.03
N ASN A 309 16.86 21.15 4.36
CA ASN A 309 17.30 20.64 3.05
C ASN A 309 18.34 19.50 3.19
N PHE A 310 18.31 18.78 4.27
CA PHE A 310 19.13 17.60 4.55
C PHE A 310 18.37 16.66 5.47
N VAL A 311 18.74 15.40 5.43
CA VAL A 311 18.34 14.39 6.40
C VAL A 311 19.57 13.90 7.17
N ASN A 312 19.39 13.35 8.34
CA ASN A 312 20.50 12.87 9.16
C ASN A 312 20.70 11.36 8.98
N PHE A 313 21.90 10.95 8.63
CA PHE A 313 22.30 9.54 8.60
C PHE A 313 23.09 9.19 9.85
N ARG A 314 22.65 8.15 10.57
CA ARG A 314 23.33 7.68 11.78
C ARG A 314 24.17 6.44 11.47
N PHE A 315 25.46 6.51 11.76
CA PHE A 315 26.36 5.37 11.66
C PHE A 315 27.14 5.19 12.96
N GLY A 316 26.75 4.21 13.76
CA GLY A 316 27.27 4.07 15.13
C GLY A 316 26.97 5.31 15.99
N PRO A 317 28.00 5.90 16.62
CA PRO A 317 27.83 7.12 17.42
C PRO A 317 27.83 8.41 16.58
N PHE A 318 28.08 8.33 15.28
CA PHE A 318 28.20 9.50 14.40
C PHE A 318 26.88 9.80 13.71
N VAL A 319 26.58 11.08 13.54
CA VAL A 319 25.45 11.58 12.76
C VAL A 319 25.98 12.50 11.68
N PHE A 320 25.57 12.27 10.44
CA PHE A 320 26.00 13.01 9.27
C PHE A 320 24.78 13.64 8.60
N ALA A 321 24.86 14.94 8.28
CA ALA A 321 23.87 15.57 7.43
C ALA A 321 24.10 15.15 5.97
N VAL A 322 23.07 14.61 5.34
CA VAL A 322 23.07 14.19 3.94
C VAL A 322 22.13 15.09 3.17
N PRO A 323 22.56 15.69 2.07
CA PRO A 323 21.72 16.61 1.28
C PRO A 323 20.41 15.97 0.84
N ASP A 324 19.35 16.78 0.87
CA ASP A 324 18.02 16.42 0.39
C ASP A 324 17.27 17.69 -0.07
N HIS A 325 16.14 17.55 -0.74
CA HIS A 325 15.31 18.69 -1.12
C HIS A 325 14.43 19.14 0.06
N LYS A 326 14.39 20.46 0.29
CA LYS A 326 13.59 21.05 1.35
C LYS A 326 12.10 21.13 0.97
N ASP A 327 11.81 21.48 -0.27
CA ASP A 327 10.47 21.79 -0.72
C ASP A 327 10.10 20.89 -1.89
N LEU A 328 8.85 20.42 -1.91
CA LEU A 328 8.23 19.82 -3.08
C LEU A 328 7.12 20.75 -3.56
N GLN A 329 7.12 21.01 -4.87
CA GLN A 329 6.01 21.67 -5.57
C GLN A 329 5.75 20.91 -6.85
N ASP A 330 4.73 20.08 -6.84
CA ASP A 330 4.47 19.17 -7.94
C ASP A 330 2.96 18.96 -8.13
N TYR A 331 2.58 18.41 -9.27
CA TYR A 331 1.21 18.00 -9.53
C TYR A 331 0.96 16.58 -9.01
N TYR A 332 -0.29 16.25 -8.77
CA TYR A 332 -0.72 14.87 -8.64
C TYR A 332 -1.82 14.57 -9.66
N VAL A 333 -1.84 13.35 -10.13
CA VAL A 333 -2.90 12.83 -11.01
C VAL A 333 -3.16 11.38 -10.63
N ASN A 334 -4.44 11.02 -10.50
CA ASN A 334 -4.83 9.62 -10.43
C ASN A 334 -6.06 9.34 -11.28
N GLY A 335 -6.10 8.13 -11.80
CA GLY A 335 -7.22 7.58 -12.56
C GLY A 335 -7.60 6.22 -12.01
N LEU A 336 -8.90 5.96 -11.91
CA LEU A 336 -9.47 4.69 -11.48
C LEU A 336 -10.58 4.27 -12.45
N ILE A 337 -10.47 3.07 -12.98
CA ILE A 337 -11.53 2.45 -13.80
C ILE A 337 -12.00 1.21 -13.08
N SER A 338 -13.28 1.18 -12.71
CA SER A 338 -13.95 0.00 -12.16
C SER A 338 -14.94 -0.52 -13.20
N HIS A 339 -14.73 -1.73 -13.68
CA HIS A 339 -15.52 -2.31 -14.75
C HIS A 339 -15.99 -3.72 -14.41
N ARG A 340 -17.28 -3.90 -14.27
CA ARG A 340 -17.92 -5.19 -14.20
C ARG A 340 -18.31 -5.63 -15.62
N ILE A 341 -17.42 -6.34 -16.30
CA ILE A 341 -17.56 -6.75 -17.70
C ILE A 341 -18.85 -7.59 -17.88
N ASN A 342 -19.07 -8.51 -16.93
CA ASN A 342 -20.29 -9.30 -16.83
C ASN A 342 -20.51 -9.79 -15.39
N ALA A 343 -21.46 -10.68 -15.17
CA ALA A 343 -21.77 -11.21 -13.83
C ALA A 343 -20.62 -12.02 -13.20
N GLN A 344 -19.70 -12.52 -14.01
CA GLN A 344 -18.59 -13.41 -13.57
C GLN A 344 -17.22 -12.71 -13.60
N LEU A 345 -17.08 -11.62 -14.35
CA LEU A 345 -15.81 -10.99 -14.64
C LEU A 345 -15.86 -9.51 -14.28
N SER A 346 -14.99 -9.10 -13.41
CA SER A 346 -14.78 -7.69 -13.02
C SER A 346 -13.32 -7.31 -13.06
N GLN A 347 -13.09 -6.03 -13.28
CA GLN A 347 -11.76 -5.46 -13.34
C GLN A 347 -11.70 -4.07 -12.71
N THR A 348 -10.49 -3.73 -12.21
CA THR A 348 -10.16 -2.39 -11.77
C THR A 348 -8.80 -2.00 -12.35
N VAL A 349 -8.63 -0.85 -12.91
CA VAL A 349 -7.35 -0.27 -13.35
C VAL A 349 -7.14 1.00 -12.57
N SER A 350 -5.97 1.19 -12.00
CA SER A 350 -5.56 2.48 -11.45
C SER A 350 -4.20 2.88 -12.01
N ALA A 351 -4.03 4.17 -12.23
CA ALA A 351 -2.77 4.76 -12.65
C ALA A 351 -2.67 6.16 -12.08
N GLY A 352 -1.46 6.58 -11.75
CA GLY A 352 -1.26 7.90 -11.18
C GLY A 352 0.18 8.33 -11.09
N HIS A 353 0.30 9.61 -10.74
CA HIS A 353 1.50 10.29 -10.32
C HIS A 353 1.22 10.91 -8.96
N GLU A 354 1.99 10.55 -7.94
CA GLU A 354 1.78 11.01 -6.58
C GLU A 354 3.11 11.16 -5.83
N ASN A 355 3.12 12.00 -4.81
CA ASN A 355 4.28 12.20 -3.97
C ASN A 355 3.92 11.75 -2.54
N GLN A 356 4.85 11.04 -1.91
CA GLN A 356 4.69 10.46 -0.58
C GLN A 356 5.91 10.78 0.28
N LEU A 357 5.80 10.65 1.59
CA LEU A 357 6.94 10.76 2.49
C LEU A 357 7.93 9.61 2.21
N GLY A 358 9.21 9.94 2.13
CA GLY A 358 10.28 8.98 1.92
C GLY A 358 10.60 8.16 3.18
N ILE A 359 11.24 7.01 2.97
CA ILE A 359 11.82 6.20 4.07
C ILE A 359 13.27 6.62 4.33
N ASN A 360 14.03 6.92 3.27
CA ASN A 360 15.45 7.28 3.34
C ASN A 360 15.69 8.75 2.99
N SER A 361 14.66 9.47 2.62
CA SER A 361 14.65 10.84 2.11
C SER A 361 13.41 11.58 2.59
N ASN A 362 13.33 12.87 2.32
CA ASN A 362 12.16 13.68 2.65
C ASN A 362 10.91 13.19 1.93
N TYR A 363 11.00 12.96 0.62
CA TYR A 363 9.88 12.46 -0.16
C TYR A 363 10.33 11.51 -1.26
N ILE A 364 9.36 10.79 -1.80
CA ILE A 364 9.47 9.95 -2.98
C ILE A 364 8.33 10.28 -3.95
N THR A 365 8.68 10.51 -5.22
CA THR A 365 7.73 10.68 -6.32
C THR A 365 7.48 9.33 -6.98
N LEU A 366 6.24 8.98 -7.18
CA LEU A 366 5.82 7.67 -7.66
C LEU A 366 4.89 7.78 -8.86
N ASN A 367 5.29 7.21 -9.99
CA ASN A 367 4.42 6.91 -11.13
C ASN A 367 4.00 5.44 -11.07
N TYR A 368 2.72 5.15 -11.15
CA TYR A 368 2.26 3.77 -11.04
C TYR A 368 1.14 3.42 -12.01
N VAL A 369 1.10 2.15 -12.36
CA VAL A 369 -0.04 1.50 -12.99
C VAL A 369 -0.31 0.21 -12.25
N ARG A 370 -1.56 0.00 -11.85
CA ARG A 370 -2.02 -1.21 -11.19
C ARG A 370 -3.23 -1.77 -11.87
N HIS A 371 -3.29 -3.06 -11.93
CA HIS A 371 -4.34 -3.78 -12.62
C HIS A 371 -4.72 -5.06 -11.88
N THR A 372 -6.03 -5.33 -11.51
CA THR A 372 -6.56 -6.63 -11.02
C THR A 372 -7.74 -7.12 -11.82
N LEU A 373 -7.83 -8.40 -12.04
CA LEU A 373 -8.97 -9.15 -12.52
C LEU A 373 -9.49 -10.10 -11.45
N THR A 374 -10.78 -10.15 -11.41
CA THR A 374 -11.49 -11.19 -10.66
C THR A 374 -12.45 -11.90 -11.59
N TRP A 375 -12.25 -13.18 -11.77
CA TRP A 375 -13.05 -14.00 -12.67
C TRP A 375 -13.59 -15.26 -11.98
N ASN A 376 -14.89 -15.34 -11.83
CA ASN A 376 -15.60 -16.57 -11.46
C ASN A 376 -15.63 -17.52 -12.68
N LEU A 377 -14.53 -18.31 -12.86
CA LEU A 377 -14.30 -19.17 -14.02
C LEU A 377 -15.44 -20.16 -14.25
N ILE A 378 -15.70 -20.97 -13.23
CA ILE A 378 -16.75 -21.97 -13.16
C ILE A 378 -17.36 -21.96 -11.77
N ARG A 379 -18.41 -22.72 -11.54
CA ARG A 379 -19.01 -22.82 -10.22
C ARG A 379 -17.94 -23.14 -9.16
N ASN A 380 -17.90 -22.36 -8.09
CA ASN A 380 -16.99 -22.48 -6.95
C ASN A 380 -15.49 -22.19 -7.24
N THR A 381 -15.13 -21.70 -8.42
CA THR A 381 -13.74 -21.43 -8.79
C THR A 381 -13.57 -19.94 -9.11
N LEU A 382 -12.67 -19.28 -8.36
CA LEU A 382 -12.31 -17.89 -8.53
C LEU A 382 -10.86 -17.80 -9.04
N LEU A 383 -10.64 -17.09 -10.13
CA LEU A 383 -9.31 -16.66 -10.56
C LEU A 383 -9.17 -15.16 -10.27
N SER A 384 -8.10 -14.76 -9.61
CA SER A 384 -7.67 -13.38 -9.50
C SER A 384 -6.29 -13.22 -10.12
N THR A 385 -6.09 -12.15 -10.87
CA THR A 385 -4.76 -11.77 -11.36
C THR A 385 -4.48 -10.33 -10.94
N GLU A 386 -3.27 -10.05 -10.57
CA GLU A 386 -2.79 -8.73 -10.17
C GLU A 386 -1.55 -8.40 -11.00
N PHE A 387 -1.40 -7.14 -11.34
CA PHE A 387 -0.21 -6.62 -12.00
C PHE A 387 0.06 -5.21 -11.47
N PHE A 388 1.32 -4.88 -11.28
CA PHE A 388 1.72 -3.50 -11.03
C PHE A 388 3.04 -3.15 -11.73
N PHE A 389 3.15 -1.89 -12.06
CA PHE A 389 4.39 -1.23 -12.48
C PHE A 389 4.53 0.06 -11.68
N GLU A 390 5.72 0.33 -11.19
CA GLU A 390 6.09 1.52 -10.46
C GLU A 390 7.41 2.06 -10.97
N ASP A 391 7.47 3.37 -11.13
CA ASP A 391 8.65 4.15 -11.41
C ASP A 391 8.75 5.21 -10.33
N ALA A 392 9.79 5.18 -9.51
CA ALA A 392 9.90 5.95 -8.30
C ALA A 392 11.26 6.61 -8.17
N GLU A 393 11.26 7.85 -7.65
CA GLU A 393 12.46 8.65 -7.43
C GLU A 393 12.42 9.32 -6.06
N GLU A 394 13.43 9.05 -5.22
CA GLU A 394 13.63 9.72 -3.94
C GLU A 394 14.21 11.12 -4.14
N SER A 395 13.80 12.08 -3.30
CA SER A 395 14.25 13.48 -3.34
C SER A 395 15.75 13.68 -3.08
N GLY A 396 16.41 12.70 -2.51
CA GLY A 396 17.80 12.72 -2.07
C GLY A 396 18.03 11.70 -0.96
N GLY A 397 18.57 12.16 0.17
CA GLY A 397 18.65 11.35 1.38
C GLY A 397 19.80 10.35 1.40
N PHE A 398 19.68 9.35 2.28
CA PHE A 398 20.80 8.48 2.63
C PHE A 398 20.77 7.08 1.99
N ALA A 399 19.85 6.79 1.09
CA ALA A 399 19.82 5.50 0.38
C ALA A 399 21.13 5.19 -0.34
N GLY A 400 21.76 6.21 -0.93
CA GLY A 400 23.00 6.11 -1.69
C GLY A 400 24.30 6.14 -0.88
N VAL A 401 24.27 6.24 0.47
CA VAL A 401 25.49 6.39 1.30
C VAL A 401 26.50 5.26 1.11
N PHE A 402 26.05 4.05 0.80
CA PHE A 402 26.90 2.90 0.50
C PHE A 402 27.03 2.60 -1.00
N SER A 403 26.77 3.56 -1.85
CA SER A 403 26.97 3.46 -3.30
C SER A 403 28.06 4.44 -3.75
N PRO A 404 28.77 4.19 -4.86
CA PRO A 404 29.81 5.10 -5.36
C PRO A 404 29.19 6.30 -6.12
N VAL A 405 28.25 6.95 -5.48
CA VAL A 405 27.53 8.13 -5.98
C VAL A 405 27.74 9.29 -5.01
N PRO A 406 27.53 10.55 -5.43
CA PRO A 406 27.58 11.68 -4.52
C PRO A 406 26.61 11.52 -3.35
N LEU A 407 26.97 12.02 -2.16
CA LEU A 407 26.08 12.07 -1.01
C LEU A 407 24.82 12.87 -1.36
N GLY A 408 23.66 12.35 -0.96
CA GLY A 408 22.36 12.95 -1.28
C GLY A 408 21.82 12.55 -2.66
N THR A 409 22.45 11.61 -3.37
CA THR A 409 21.84 11.01 -4.55
C THR A 409 20.68 10.11 -4.10
N GLY A 410 19.46 10.47 -4.49
CA GLY A 410 18.26 9.68 -4.27
C GLY A 410 18.27 8.36 -5.04
N GLU A 411 17.54 7.39 -4.56
CA GLU A 411 17.28 6.16 -5.31
C GLU A 411 16.26 6.45 -6.41
N HIS A 412 16.58 6.05 -7.64
CA HIS A 412 15.61 5.92 -8.72
C HIS A 412 15.46 4.45 -9.05
N PHE A 413 14.25 3.93 -9.01
CA PHE A 413 14.00 2.53 -9.28
C PHE A 413 12.73 2.30 -10.09
N HIS A 414 12.76 1.20 -10.84
CA HIS A 414 11.57 0.64 -11.47
C HIS A 414 11.21 -0.67 -10.78
N ARG A 415 9.94 -0.83 -10.45
CA ARG A 415 9.44 -2.09 -9.86
C ARG A 415 8.28 -2.61 -10.70
N ILE A 416 8.35 -3.88 -11.06
CA ILE A 416 7.29 -4.59 -11.77
C ILE A 416 6.95 -5.86 -11.03
N GLY A 417 5.70 -6.17 -10.92
CA GLY A 417 5.27 -7.41 -10.30
C GLY A 417 3.85 -7.79 -10.68
N GLY A 418 3.49 -8.98 -10.26
CA GLY A 418 2.15 -9.49 -10.46
C GLY A 418 1.90 -10.79 -9.71
N ALA A 419 0.64 -11.13 -9.57
CA ALA A 419 0.22 -12.36 -8.92
C ALA A 419 -0.93 -13.02 -9.67
N ILE A 420 -1.01 -14.34 -9.53
CA ILE A 420 -2.13 -15.17 -10.00
C ILE A 420 -2.60 -15.97 -8.80
N THR A 421 -3.87 -15.85 -8.46
CA THR A 421 -4.51 -16.58 -7.37
C THR A 421 -5.66 -17.41 -7.92
N LEU A 422 -5.66 -18.71 -7.62
CA LEU A 422 -6.76 -19.60 -7.90
C LEU A 422 -7.39 -20.06 -6.60
N GLY A 423 -8.64 -19.67 -6.36
CA GLY A 423 -9.44 -20.09 -5.23
C GLY A 423 -10.49 -21.12 -5.63
N TYR A 424 -10.65 -22.17 -4.83
CA TYR A 424 -11.67 -23.18 -5.01
C TYR A 424 -12.48 -23.39 -3.73
N GLN A 425 -13.77 -23.15 -3.79
CA GLN A 425 -14.69 -23.43 -2.68
C GLN A 425 -15.05 -24.91 -2.66
N LEU A 426 -14.38 -25.66 -1.79
CA LEU A 426 -14.56 -27.11 -1.64
C LEU A 426 -15.93 -27.44 -1.01
N THR A 427 -16.29 -26.70 0.03
CA THR A 427 -17.60 -26.76 0.69
C THR A 427 -18.10 -25.34 0.95
N PRO A 428 -19.36 -25.13 1.41
CA PRO A 428 -19.83 -23.80 1.82
C PRO A 428 -18.95 -23.13 2.89
N HIS A 429 -18.22 -23.92 3.68
CA HIS A 429 -17.38 -23.44 4.77
C HIS A 429 -15.89 -23.50 4.50
N VAL A 430 -15.42 -24.20 3.46
CA VAL A 430 -14.00 -24.43 3.18
C VAL A 430 -13.63 -23.93 1.81
N THR A 431 -12.66 -23.02 1.75
CA THR A 431 -12.04 -22.54 0.52
C THR A 431 -10.55 -22.87 0.55
N LEU A 432 -10.02 -23.35 -0.57
CA LEU A 432 -8.60 -23.56 -0.80
C LEU A 432 -8.11 -22.55 -1.80
N GLY A 433 -6.93 -21.99 -1.57
CA GLY A 433 -6.27 -21.02 -2.43
C GLY A 433 -4.88 -21.47 -2.83
N VAL A 434 -4.46 -21.13 -4.04
CA VAL A 434 -3.08 -21.24 -4.51
C VAL A 434 -2.72 -19.90 -5.15
N ARG A 435 -1.61 -19.30 -4.74
CA ARG A 435 -1.13 -18.02 -5.27
C ARG A 435 0.33 -18.14 -5.69
N TYR A 436 0.63 -17.62 -6.86
CA TYR A 436 1.99 -17.29 -7.28
C TYR A 436 2.11 -15.79 -7.42
N GLN A 437 3.21 -15.22 -6.92
CA GLN A 437 3.53 -13.81 -7.04
C GLN A 437 5.00 -13.66 -7.42
N GLY A 438 5.28 -12.81 -8.42
CA GLY A 438 6.63 -12.43 -8.83
C GLY A 438 6.80 -10.91 -8.73
N THR A 439 7.96 -10.46 -8.24
CA THR A 439 8.34 -9.04 -8.17
C THR A 439 9.78 -8.86 -8.59
N SER A 440 10.06 -7.83 -9.39
CA SER A 440 11.41 -7.45 -9.78
C SER A 440 11.60 -5.95 -9.56
N LYS A 441 12.69 -5.57 -8.95
CA LYS A 441 13.16 -4.19 -8.78
C LYS A 441 14.49 -4.01 -9.50
N ASP A 442 14.63 -2.89 -10.21
CA ASP A 442 15.87 -2.41 -10.85
C ASP A 442 16.16 -1.00 -10.32
N SER A 443 17.32 -0.77 -9.71
CA SER A 443 17.69 0.45 -9.00
C SER A 443 18.98 1.04 -9.57
N ASN A 444 19.11 2.36 -9.53
CA ASN A 444 20.35 3.06 -9.87
C ASN A 444 21.43 2.89 -8.80
N LEU A 445 21.09 2.41 -7.60
CA LEU A 445 22.02 2.23 -6.50
C LEU A 445 22.51 0.78 -6.39
N LEU A 446 23.75 0.60 -5.92
CA LEU A 446 24.37 -0.72 -5.79
C LEU A 446 23.65 -1.62 -4.80
N LEU A 447 23.50 -2.90 -5.15
CA LEU A 447 22.96 -3.96 -4.29
C LEU A 447 21.52 -3.69 -3.79
N ARG A 448 20.75 -2.90 -4.54
CA ARG A 448 19.34 -2.62 -4.24
C ARG A 448 18.38 -3.22 -5.24
N ASP A 449 18.90 -3.83 -6.30
CA ASP A 449 18.11 -4.68 -7.20
C ASP A 449 17.64 -5.93 -6.48
N TYR A 450 16.49 -6.47 -6.87
CA TYR A 450 16.10 -7.81 -6.45
C TYR A 450 15.10 -8.44 -7.41
N ASN A 451 15.05 -9.77 -7.36
CA ASN A 451 13.96 -10.57 -7.90
C ASN A 451 13.41 -11.44 -6.78
N GLN A 452 12.10 -11.59 -6.72
CA GLN A 452 11.43 -12.38 -5.71
C GLN A 452 10.30 -13.19 -6.34
N ASN A 453 10.20 -14.47 -5.98
CA ASN A 453 9.07 -15.33 -6.30
C ASN A 453 8.49 -15.92 -5.02
N ARG A 454 7.18 -15.85 -4.91
CA ARG A 454 6.41 -16.37 -3.76
C ARG A 454 5.36 -17.33 -4.28
N ILE A 455 5.28 -18.50 -3.69
CA ILE A 455 4.24 -19.50 -3.96
C ILE A 455 3.56 -19.81 -2.66
N SER A 456 2.26 -19.57 -2.57
CA SER A 456 1.49 -19.86 -1.35
C SER A 456 0.30 -20.76 -1.62
N VAL A 457 -0.02 -21.56 -0.61
CA VAL A 457 -1.23 -22.37 -0.52
C VAL A 457 -1.93 -22.01 0.78
N ASP A 458 -3.21 -21.71 0.71
CA ASP A 458 -4.01 -21.38 1.88
C ASP A 458 -5.29 -22.21 1.95
N GLY A 459 -5.70 -22.48 3.18
CA GLY A 459 -6.99 -23.07 3.51
C GLY A 459 -7.75 -22.15 4.44
N THR A 460 -8.95 -21.71 4.02
CA THR A 460 -9.83 -20.86 4.80
C THR A 460 -11.08 -21.63 5.24
N TYR A 461 -11.40 -21.58 6.52
CA TYR A 461 -12.64 -22.06 7.09
C TYR A 461 -13.52 -20.85 7.47
N SER A 462 -14.76 -20.83 6.98
CA SER A 462 -15.79 -19.84 7.34
C SER A 462 -16.86 -20.55 8.18
N PHE A 463 -17.08 -20.03 9.37
CA PHE A 463 -18.01 -20.64 10.35
C PHE A 463 -19.46 -20.56 9.90
#